data_87ecc1059a96b6d29c34eafcdd5be216
#
_entry.id   87ecc1059a96b6d29c34eafcdd5be216
#
_cell.length_a   1.000
_cell.length_b   1.000
_cell.length_c   1.000
_cell.angle_alpha   90.00
_cell.angle_beta   90.00
_cell.angle_gamma   90.00
#
_symmetry.space_group_name_H-M   'P 1'
#
loop_
_entity.id
_entity.type
_entity.pdbx_description
1 polymer ?
#
loop_
_entity_poly.entity_id
_entity_poly.type
_entity_poly.pdbx_seq_one_letter_code
_entity_poly.pdbx_strand_id
1 'polypeptide(L)'
;MNQIPEALLYTKDHEWIQLHQDGTATVGITDYAQESLGDITFVEFPLAGESFNTGDTFGVVESVKAASDLYMPLDAEVLEVNDEVDAEPELLNSDPYQKGWLLKIRLTDASQVEALLKADAYAGII
;
A
#
# COMPACT_ATOMS: atom_id res chain seq x y z
N MET A 1 -4.95 -19.43 -1.14
CA MET A 1 -4.38 -18.90 0.12
C MET A 1 -3.61 -17.64 -0.17
N ASN A 2 -3.78 -16.62 0.65
CA ASN A 2 -3.12 -15.33 0.44
C ASN A 2 -1.67 -15.37 0.88
N GLN A 3 -0.80 -14.73 0.12
CA GLN A 3 0.59 -14.55 0.52
C GLN A 3 0.69 -13.40 1.52
N ILE A 4 1.44 -13.64 2.60
CA ILE A 4 1.68 -12.64 3.64
C ILE A 4 3.18 -12.65 3.97
N PRO A 5 4.00 -11.92 3.17
CA PRO A 5 5.45 -11.90 3.40
C PRO A 5 5.82 -11.45 4.81
N GLU A 6 6.70 -12.22 5.45
CA GLU A 6 7.08 -11.97 6.84
C GLU A 6 7.96 -10.74 7.02
N ALA A 7 8.65 -10.32 5.98
CA ALA A 7 9.55 -9.17 6.04
C ALA A 7 8.83 -7.83 5.98
N LEU A 8 7.51 -7.84 5.69
CA LEU A 8 6.72 -6.61 5.54
C LEU A 8 5.91 -6.33 6.80
N LEU A 9 5.42 -5.10 6.88
CA LEU A 9 4.45 -4.69 7.90
C LEU A 9 3.11 -4.41 7.21
N TYR A 10 2.03 -4.36 8.00
CA TYR A 10 0.68 -4.33 7.45
C TYR A 10 -0.22 -3.41 8.23
N THR A 11 -1.31 -2.95 7.58
CA THR A 11 -2.39 -2.22 8.24
C THR A 11 -3.66 -3.05 8.20
N LYS A 12 -4.62 -2.66 9.05
CA LYS A 12 -5.96 -3.27 9.04
C LYS A 12 -6.73 -2.97 7.76
N ASP A 13 -6.26 -1.99 6.98
CA ASP A 13 -6.87 -1.61 5.70
C ASP A 13 -6.26 -2.36 4.52
N HIS A 14 -5.45 -3.40 4.82
CA HIS A 14 -4.87 -4.31 3.82
C HIS A 14 -3.83 -3.64 2.93
N GLU A 15 -3.00 -2.80 3.55
CA GLU A 15 -1.83 -2.21 2.89
C GLU A 15 -0.58 -2.81 3.50
N TRP A 16 0.45 -2.99 2.67
CA TRP A 16 1.74 -3.46 3.16
C TRP A 16 2.77 -2.33 3.11
N ILE A 17 3.74 -2.41 4.02
CA ILE A 17 4.80 -1.42 4.14
C ILE A 17 6.14 -2.14 4.19
N GLN A 18 7.07 -1.75 3.33
CA GLN A 18 8.45 -2.21 3.37
C GLN A 18 9.33 -1.05 3.82
N LEU A 19 9.92 -1.17 5.01
CA LEU A 19 10.80 -0.13 5.55
C LEU A 19 12.19 -0.22 4.92
N HIS A 20 12.78 0.94 4.65
CA HIS A 20 14.15 1.06 4.20
C HIS A 20 14.99 1.74 5.28
N GLN A 21 16.31 1.57 5.21
CA GLN A 21 17.22 2.05 6.26
C GLN A 21 17.35 3.57 6.30
N ASP A 22 16.98 4.25 5.23
CA ASP A 22 17.18 5.69 5.07
C ASP A 22 15.98 6.54 5.52
N GLY A 23 15.05 5.95 6.25
CA GLY A 23 13.85 6.68 6.70
C GLY A 23 12.74 6.72 5.67
N THR A 24 12.86 5.98 4.60
CA THR A 24 11.82 5.85 3.58
C THR A 24 11.13 4.49 3.67
N ALA A 25 10.02 4.35 2.96
CA ALA A 25 9.30 3.09 2.88
C ALA A 25 8.60 2.97 1.54
N THR A 26 8.29 1.75 1.17
CA THR A 26 7.48 1.43 -0.01
C THR A 26 6.14 0.89 0.47
N VAL A 27 5.05 1.31 -0.17
CA VAL A 27 3.68 0.96 0.22
C VAL A 27 2.95 0.35 -0.96
N GLY A 28 2.14 -0.66 -0.67
CA GLY A 28 1.26 -1.27 -1.67
C GLY A 28 0.05 -1.88 -1.00
N ILE A 29 -0.76 -2.61 -1.77
CA ILE A 29 -1.90 -3.37 -1.23
C ILE A 29 -1.55 -4.85 -1.17
N THR A 30 -2.16 -5.55 -0.21
CA THR A 30 -1.85 -6.97 0.01
C THR A 30 -2.52 -7.86 -1.03
N ASP A 31 -2.07 -9.11 -1.07
CA ASP A 31 -2.68 -10.15 -1.90
C ASP A 31 -4.15 -10.33 -1.54
N TYR A 32 -4.47 -10.29 -0.25
CA TYR A 32 -5.87 -10.35 0.22
C TYR A 32 -6.68 -9.19 -0.36
N ALA A 33 -6.14 -7.99 -0.37
CA ALA A 33 -6.85 -6.81 -0.87
C ALA A 33 -7.16 -6.94 -2.36
N GLN A 34 -6.18 -7.35 -3.18
CA GLN A 34 -6.41 -7.48 -4.62
C GLN A 34 -7.40 -8.61 -4.92
N GLU A 35 -7.36 -9.69 -4.14
CA GLU A 35 -8.29 -10.80 -4.33
C GLU A 35 -9.73 -10.36 -4.01
N SER A 36 -9.90 -9.59 -2.94
CA SER A 36 -11.22 -9.07 -2.55
C SER A 36 -11.78 -8.11 -3.58
N LEU A 37 -10.92 -7.30 -4.20
CA LEU A 37 -11.33 -6.33 -5.20
C LEU A 37 -11.62 -6.97 -6.55
N GLY A 38 -10.94 -8.05 -6.88
CA GLY A 38 -11.00 -8.64 -8.21
C GLY A 38 -10.12 -7.87 -9.19
N ASP A 39 -10.41 -7.97 -10.48
CA ASP A 39 -9.58 -7.37 -11.52
C ASP A 39 -9.53 -5.85 -11.38
N ILE A 40 -8.33 -5.32 -11.17
CA ILE A 40 -8.13 -3.90 -10.96
C ILE A 40 -7.99 -3.21 -12.32
N THR A 41 -8.75 -2.14 -12.49
CA THR A 41 -8.88 -1.45 -13.77
C THR A 41 -8.27 -0.06 -13.76
N PHE A 42 -8.13 0.57 -12.58
CA PHE A 42 -7.64 1.94 -12.50
C PHE A 42 -7.12 2.23 -11.08
N VAL A 43 -6.09 3.07 -10.99
CA VAL A 43 -5.59 3.59 -9.72
C VAL A 43 -5.43 5.09 -9.85
N GLU A 44 -5.98 5.84 -8.87
CA GLU A 44 -5.77 7.26 -8.78
C GLU A 44 -4.66 7.52 -7.77
N PHE A 45 -3.58 8.15 -8.23
CA PHE A 45 -2.39 8.42 -7.44
C PHE A 45 -2.34 9.86 -6.95
N PRO A 46 -1.68 10.11 -5.80
CA PRO A 46 -1.35 11.47 -5.39
C PRO A 46 -0.19 12.00 -6.24
N LEU A 47 0.16 13.25 -6.03
CA LEU A 47 1.34 13.84 -6.67
C LEU A 47 2.57 13.68 -5.75
N ALA A 48 3.72 13.48 -6.35
CA ALA A 48 4.98 13.51 -5.61
C ALA A 48 5.12 14.87 -4.93
N GLY A 49 5.57 14.87 -3.69
CA GLY A 49 5.71 16.08 -2.87
C GLY A 49 4.52 16.35 -1.96
N GLU A 50 3.39 15.69 -2.16
CA GLU A 50 2.25 15.82 -1.24
C GLU A 50 2.53 15.09 0.07
N SER A 51 2.05 15.68 1.18
CA SER A 51 2.18 15.07 2.51
C SER A 51 0.81 14.67 3.03
N PHE A 52 0.78 13.56 3.76
CA PHE A 52 -0.44 13.01 4.33
C PHE A 52 -0.21 12.58 5.76
N ASN A 53 -1.29 12.63 6.55
CA ASN A 53 -1.30 12.06 7.89
C ASN A 53 -1.83 10.63 7.85
N THR A 54 -1.50 9.85 8.87
CA THR A 54 -2.02 8.49 9.02
C THR A 54 -3.55 8.50 8.92
N GLY A 55 -4.08 7.64 8.07
CA GLY A 55 -5.52 7.51 7.87
C GLY A 55 -6.11 8.42 6.80
N ASP A 56 -5.33 9.38 6.30
CA ASP A 56 -5.79 10.21 5.18
C ASP A 56 -5.90 9.37 3.92
N THR A 57 -6.91 9.66 3.10
CA THR A 57 -7.03 9.03 1.79
C THR A 57 -6.00 9.64 0.84
N PHE A 58 -5.08 8.82 0.32
CA PHE A 58 -4.09 9.32 -0.64
C PHE A 58 -4.45 9.01 -2.09
N GLY A 59 -5.38 8.10 -2.31
CA GLY A 59 -5.78 7.71 -3.66
C GLY A 59 -6.96 6.76 -3.63
N VAL A 60 -7.27 6.21 -4.80
CA VAL A 60 -8.39 5.29 -4.99
C VAL A 60 -7.94 4.16 -5.91
N VAL A 61 -8.36 2.94 -5.61
CA VAL A 61 -8.21 1.80 -6.50
C VAL A 61 -9.59 1.39 -7.00
N GLU A 62 -9.73 1.25 -8.33
CA GLU A 62 -10.97 0.82 -8.94
C GLU A 62 -10.82 -0.57 -9.55
N SER A 63 -11.84 -1.38 -9.37
CA SER A 63 -11.90 -2.72 -9.93
C SER A 63 -13.21 -2.92 -10.69
N VAL A 64 -13.36 -4.08 -11.32
CA VAL A 64 -14.61 -4.44 -12.00
C VAL A 64 -15.81 -4.51 -11.06
N LYS A 65 -15.58 -4.64 -9.75
CA LYS A 65 -16.63 -4.74 -8.73
C LYS A 65 -16.92 -3.45 -8.02
N ALA A 66 -15.88 -2.65 -7.70
CA ALA A 66 -16.01 -1.56 -6.74
C ALA A 66 -14.87 -0.56 -6.86
N ALA A 67 -15.01 0.56 -6.17
CA ALA A 67 -13.92 1.52 -5.93
C ALA A 67 -13.64 1.53 -4.43
N SER A 68 -12.37 1.61 -4.05
CA SER A 68 -11.94 1.59 -2.66
C SER A 68 -10.90 2.68 -2.42
N ASP A 69 -11.05 3.39 -1.30
CA ASP A 69 -10.08 4.39 -0.89
C ASP A 69 -8.79 3.72 -0.42
N LEU A 70 -7.68 4.38 -0.69
CA LEU A 70 -6.37 3.97 -0.20
C LEU A 70 -5.94 4.94 0.90
N TYR A 71 -5.60 4.40 2.07
CA TYR A 71 -5.29 5.21 3.26
C TYR A 71 -3.79 5.21 3.53
N MET A 72 -3.28 6.39 3.92
CA MET A 72 -1.87 6.52 4.27
C MET A 72 -1.61 5.77 5.59
N PRO A 73 -0.65 4.82 5.59
CA PRO A 73 -0.41 4.01 6.78
C PRO A 73 0.38 4.74 7.87
N LEU A 74 1.12 5.77 7.51
CA LEU A 74 2.01 6.54 8.39
C LEU A 74 1.97 7.99 7.97
N ASP A 75 2.29 8.91 8.89
CA ASP A 75 2.50 10.31 8.51
C ASP A 75 3.73 10.37 7.60
N ALA A 76 3.56 10.86 6.39
CA ALA A 76 4.62 10.77 5.38
C ALA A 76 4.44 11.73 4.22
N GLU A 77 5.56 11.97 3.54
CA GLU A 77 5.59 12.71 2.27
C GLU A 77 5.74 11.71 1.13
N VAL A 78 4.98 11.90 0.06
CA VAL A 78 5.07 11.06 -1.15
C VAL A 78 6.32 11.48 -1.93
N LEU A 79 7.22 10.53 -2.14
CA LEU A 79 8.44 10.75 -2.91
C LEU A 79 8.27 10.36 -4.36
N GLU A 80 7.58 9.25 -4.60
CA GLU A 80 7.43 8.68 -5.93
C GLU A 80 6.15 7.86 -6.01
N VAL A 81 5.50 7.86 -7.17
CA VAL A 81 4.38 6.96 -7.47
C VAL A 81 4.83 5.97 -8.55
N ASN A 82 4.19 4.81 -8.61
CA ASN A 82 4.57 3.76 -9.54
C ASN A 82 3.90 3.95 -10.90
N ASP A 83 4.65 4.49 -11.84
CA ASP A 83 4.15 4.75 -13.19
C ASP A 83 3.78 3.46 -13.95
N GLU A 84 4.42 2.33 -13.62
CA GLU A 84 4.07 1.06 -14.26
C GLU A 84 2.67 0.60 -13.89
N VAL A 85 2.28 0.81 -12.62
CA VAL A 85 0.92 0.48 -12.18
C VAL A 85 -0.09 1.43 -12.79
N ASP A 86 0.28 2.71 -12.94
CA ASP A 86 -0.59 3.67 -13.59
C ASP A 86 -0.90 3.24 -15.03
N ALA A 87 0.10 2.73 -15.75
CA ALA A 87 -0.05 2.22 -17.11
C ALA A 87 -0.71 0.84 -17.15
N GLU A 88 -0.44 -0.02 -16.15
CA GLU A 88 -0.91 -1.39 -16.10
C GLU A 88 -1.44 -1.71 -14.69
N PRO A 89 -2.67 -1.27 -14.35
CA PRO A 89 -3.21 -1.48 -13.00
C PRO A 89 -3.31 -2.94 -12.58
N GLU A 90 -3.40 -3.86 -13.52
CA GLU A 90 -3.45 -5.30 -13.26
C GLU A 90 -2.18 -5.85 -12.62
N LEU A 91 -1.10 -5.07 -12.55
CA LEU A 91 0.08 -5.45 -11.77
C LEU A 91 -0.25 -5.63 -10.29
N LEU A 92 -1.27 -4.93 -9.79
CA LEU A 92 -1.72 -5.11 -8.42
C LEU A 92 -2.29 -6.51 -8.20
N ASN A 93 -2.86 -7.11 -9.23
CA ASN A 93 -3.40 -8.48 -9.16
C ASN A 93 -2.29 -9.51 -9.32
N SER A 94 -1.38 -9.30 -10.27
CA SER A 94 -0.40 -10.32 -10.64
C SER A 94 0.84 -10.32 -9.75
N ASP A 95 1.23 -9.15 -9.20
CA ASP A 95 2.48 -9.03 -8.45
C ASP A 95 2.38 -7.92 -7.39
N PRO A 96 1.46 -8.06 -6.41
CA PRO A 96 1.15 -6.96 -5.48
C PRO A 96 2.31 -6.56 -4.58
N TYR A 97 3.27 -7.44 -4.32
CA TYR A 97 4.34 -7.17 -3.36
C TYR A 97 5.64 -6.67 -4.00
N GLN A 98 5.74 -6.67 -5.32
CA GLN A 98 6.95 -6.21 -6.01
C GLN A 98 6.62 -5.19 -7.08
N LYS A 99 6.32 -5.62 -8.30
CA LYS A 99 6.04 -4.67 -9.39
C LYS A 99 4.80 -3.83 -9.13
N GLY A 100 3.88 -4.34 -8.32
CA GLY A 100 2.64 -3.65 -7.95
C GLY A 100 2.75 -2.70 -6.77
N TRP A 101 3.95 -2.25 -6.39
CA TRP A 101 4.05 -1.23 -5.35
C TRP A 101 3.35 0.06 -5.80
N LEU A 102 2.81 0.80 -4.85
CA LEU A 102 2.06 2.03 -5.16
C LEU A 102 2.87 3.29 -4.95
N LEU A 103 3.44 3.47 -3.75
CA LEU A 103 4.12 4.69 -3.36
C LEU A 103 5.47 4.40 -2.75
N LYS A 104 6.41 5.33 -2.94
CA LYS A 104 7.58 5.46 -2.06
C LYS A 104 7.37 6.72 -1.23
N ILE A 105 7.55 6.59 0.07
CA ILE A 105 7.25 7.65 1.03
C ILE A 105 8.44 7.92 1.94
N ARG A 106 8.51 9.15 2.47
CA ARG A 106 9.45 9.53 3.53
C ARG A 106 8.66 9.67 4.82
N LEU A 107 9.07 8.93 5.86
CA LEU A 107 8.40 8.98 7.14
C LEU A 107 8.70 10.30 7.85
N THR A 108 7.66 10.96 8.38
CA THR A 108 7.84 12.17 9.18
C THR A 108 7.90 11.86 10.66
N ASP A 109 7.42 10.67 11.07
CA ASP A 109 7.49 10.19 12.44
C ASP A 109 7.73 8.68 12.43
N ALA A 110 9.00 8.29 12.56
CA ALA A 110 9.40 6.88 12.51
C ALA A 110 8.83 6.05 13.68
N SER A 111 8.42 6.68 14.78
CA SER A 111 7.86 5.95 15.92
C SER A 111 6.51 5.31 15.60
N GLN A 112 5.80 5.81 14.61
CA GLN A 112 4.51 5.26 14.21
C GLN A 112 4.60 3.84 13.64
N VAL A 113 5.78 3.42 13.21
CA VAL A 113 6.02 2.08 12.68
C VAL A 113 5.62 1.00 13.69
N GLU A 114 5.76 1.28 14.99
CA GLU A 114 5.42 0.34 16.05
C GLU A 114 3.93 -0.01 16.10
N ALA A 115 3.08 0.83 15.54
CA ALA A 115 1.64 0.58 15.50
C ALA A 115 1.23 -0.33 14.34
N LEU A 116 2.13 -0.61 13.40
CA LEU A 116 1.84 -1.47 12.27
C LEU A 116 1.84 -2.94 12.67
N LEU A 117 1.09 -3.74 11.91
CA LEU A 117 0.95 -5.17 12.18
C LEU A 117 2.10 -5.94 11.54
N LYS A 118 2.59 -6.95 12.25
CA LYS A 118 3.49 -7.94 11.66
C LYS A 118 2.67 -8.98 10.90
N ALA A 119 3.34 -9.80 10.11
CA ALA A 119 2.66 -10.77 9.24
C ALA A 119 1.72 -11.71 10.01
N ASP A 120 2.13 -12.20 11.18
CA ASP A 120 1.30 -13.11 11.96
C ASP A 120 0.05 -12.42 12.52
N ALA A 121 0.19 -11.17 12.97
CA ALA A 121 -0.94 -10.39 13.45
C ALA A 121 -1.92 -10.07 12.31
N TYR A 122 -1.39 -9.72 11.14
CA TYR A 122 -2.22 -9.46 9.98
C TYR A 122 -2.97 -10.73 9.53
N ALA A 123 -2.28 -11.86 9.54
CA ALA A 123 -2.91 -13.14 9.18
C ALA A 123 -4.10 -13.46 10.08
N GLY A 124 -4.07 -12.99 11.32
CA GLY A 124 -5.16 -13.21 12.28
C GLY A 124 -6.40 -12.38 12.02
N ILE A 125 -6.33 -11.34 11.20
CA ILE A 125 -7.49 -10.48 10.92
C ILE A 125 -8.13 -10.71 9.55
N ILE A 126 -7.52 -11.57 8.73
CA ILE A 126 -8.05 -11.87 7.39
C ILE A 126 -8.59 -13.30 7.23
#